data_3b1535c95e501c05d65ed8b687675998
#
_entry.id   3b1535c95e501c05d65ed8b687675998
#
_cell.length_a   1.000
_cell.length_b   1.000
_cell.length_c   1.000
_cell.angle_alpha   90.00
_cell.angle_beta   90.00
_cell.angle_gamma   90.00
#
_symmetry.space_group_name_H-M   'P 1'
#
loop_
_entity.id
_entity.type
_entity.pdbx_description
1 polymer ?
#
loop_
_entity_poly.entity_id
_entity_poly.type
_entity_poly.pdbx_seq_one_letter_code
_entity_poly.pdbx_strand_id
1 'polypeptide(L)'
;SSWEGPKPNSKGMLYLLKRWPGFEGLERAHLSSIEKVLHRCRYGAKATPVGRLIREMARRIMMPAEERTALTFEMSVLVEGIGTCDASLNGLDKEIARRVKSDVVGAKLLALPGIGPVRGGVLVSELLPVARVATEAQAATYSGVTPLGRTSGKTMDRSHLSEGVNKRILEALYESSVASIKH
;
A
#
# COMPACT_ATOMS: atom_id res chain seq x y z
N SER A 1 11.69 16.69 -19.62
CA SER A 1 10.22 16.76 -19.38
C SER A 1 9.84 15.69 -18.38
N SER A 2 9.33 16.08 -17.21
CA SER A 2 8.88 15.16 -16.19
C SER A 2 7.64 14.40 -16.71
N TRP A 3 7.63 13.08 -16.59
CA TRP A 3 6.47 12.25 -16.88
C TRP A 3 5.27 12.64 -15.99
N GLU A 4 4.21 13.16 -16.58
CA GLU A 4 2.98 13.53 -15.86
C GLU A 4 1.88 12.44 -15.89
N GLY A 5 2.17 11.30 -16.49
CA GLY A 5 1.25 10.17 -16.60
C GLY A 5 1.14 9.34 -15.31
N PRO A 6 0.36 8.23 -15.38
CA PRO A 6 0.25 7.30 -14.27
C PRO A 6 1.62 6.75 -13.87
N LYS A 7 1.90 6.74 -12.56
CA LYS A 7 3.11 6.06 -12.05
C LYS A 7 3.02 4.57 -12.39
N PRO A 8 4.15 3.88 -12.66
CA PRO A 8 4.16 2.47 -13.06
C PRO A 8 3.33 1.56 -12.15
N ASN A 9 3.39 1.77 -10.84
CA ASN A 9 2.70 0.96 -9.84
C ASN A 9 1.33 1.54 -9.41
N SER A 10 0.78 2.51 -10.15
CA SER A 10 -0.49 3.10 -9.79
C SER A 10 -1.66 2.27 -10.31
N LYS A 11 -2.79 2.30 -9.57
CA LYS A 11 -4.04 1.69 -10.04
C LYS A 11 -4.42 2.18 -11.44
N GLY A 12 -4.09 3.43 -11.78
CA GLY A 12 -4.34 4.00 -13.10
C GLY A 12 -3.57 3.29 -14.21
N MET A 13 -2.30 3.02 -14.00
CA MET A 13 -1.49 2.26 -14.95
C MET A 13 -2.00 0.83 -15.10
N LEU A 14 -2.30 0.14 -13.99
CA LEU A 14 -2.84 -1.21 -14.03
C LEU A 14 -4.18 -1.28 -14.79
N TYR A 15 -5.07 -0.30 -14.61
CA TYR A 15 -6.32 -0.23 -15.37
C TYR A 15 -6.09 -0.01 -16.88
N LEU A 16 -5.11 0.81 -17.24
CA LEU A 16 -4.73 1.01 -18.65
C LEU A 16 -4.16 -0.28 -19.24
N LEU A 17 -3.21 -0.91 -18.56
CA LEU A 17 -2.57 -2.15 -19.02
C LEU A 17 -3.54 -3.34 -19.06
N LYS A 18 -4.50 -3.42 -18.14
CA LYS A 18 -5.56 -4.42 -18.17
C LYS A 18 -6.46 -4.26 -19.39
N ARG A 19 -6.72 -3.02 -19.80
CA ARG A 19 -7.56 -2.73 -20.97
C ARG A 19 -6.78 -2.86 -22.28
N TRP A 20 -5.52 -2.46 -22.27
CA TRP A 20 -4.62 -2.45 -23.43
C TRP A 20 -3.23 -2.93 -22.98
N PRO A 21 -2.99 -4.24 -22.95
CA PRO A 21 -1.71 -4.78 -22.47
C PRO A 21 -0.54 -4.53 -23.42
N GLY A 22 -0.83 -4.16 -24.69
CA GLY A 22 0.16 -3.85 -25.69
C GLY A 22 0.03 -2.46 -26.31
N PHE A 23 1.11 -2.01 -26.93
CA PHE A 23 1.18 -0.70 -27.58
C PHE A 23 0.19 -0.55 -28.72
N GLU A 24 -0.04 -1.63 -29.50
CA GLU A 24 -0.99 -1.61 -30.61
C GLU A 24 -2.44 -1.30 -30.16
N GLY A 25 -2.82 -1.86 -29.02
CA GLY A 25 -4.13 -1.58 -28.44
C GLY A 25 -4.29 -0.12 -28.05
N LEU A 26 -3.24 0.48 -27.47
CA LEU A 26 -3.23 1.90 -27.09
C LEU A 26 -3.18 2.83 -28.30
N GLU A 27 -2.42 2.47 -29.34
CA GLU A 27 -2.31 3.22 -30.59
C GLU A 27 -3.65 3.32 -31.30
N ARG A 28 -4.39 2.21 -31.37
CA ARG A 28 -5.71 2.12 -32.03
C ARG A 28 -6.86 2.61 -31.15
N ALA A 29 -6.62 2.76 -29.85
CA ALA A 29 -7.67 3.16 -28.92
C ALA A 29 -8.20 4.57 -29.20
N HIS A 30 -9.52 4.73 -29.13
CA HIS A 30 -10.11 6.06 -29.15
C HIS A 30 -9.68 6.85 -27.91
N LEU A 31 -9.30 8.12 -28.11
CA LEU A 31 -8.85 9.00 -27.04
C LEU A 31 -9.88 9.05 -25.89
N SER A 32 -11.16 9.14 -26.23
CA SER A 32 -12.26 9.14 -25.25
C SER A 32 -12.29 7.87 -24.37
N SER A 33 -11.85 6.73 -24.89
CA SER A 33 -11.77 5.49 -24.11
C SER A 33 -10.61 5.52 -23.12
N ILE A 34 -9.47 6.06 -23.52
CA ILE A 34 -8.30 6.29 -22.65
C ILE A 34 -8.67 7.30 -21.56
N GLU A 35 -9.29 8.41 -21.93
CA GLU A 35 -9.77 9.44 -21.01
C GLU A 35 -10.74 8.88 -19.96
N LYS A 36 -11.70 8.04 -20.35
CA LYS A 36 -12.62 7.38 -19.41
C LYS A 36 -11.88 6.56 -18.35
N VAL A 37 -10.83 5.83 -18.74
CA VAL A 37 -10.00 5.08 -17.78
C VAL A 37 -9.25 6.04 -16.85
N LEU A 38 -8.64 7.09 -17.39
CA LEU A 38 -7.90 8.09 -16.60
C LEU A 38 -8.83 8.84 -15.64
N HIS A 39 -10.05 9.19 -16.05
CA HIS A 39 -11.03 9.80 -15.15
C HIS A 39 -11.41 8.90 -13.97
N ARG A 40 -11.61 7.59 -14.20
CA ARG A 40 -11.81 6.62 -13.11
C ARG A 40 -10.62 6.57 -12.14
N CYS A 41 -9.42 6.90 -12.62
CA CYS A 41 -8.20 6.96 -11.82
C CYS A 41 -7.94 8.35 -11.20
N ARG A 42 -8.95 9.21 -11.18
CA ARG A 42 -8.92 10.55 -10.58
C ARG A 42 -7.96 11.55 -11.25
N TYR A 43 -7.71 11.41 -12.55
CA TYR A 43 -6.89 12.37 -13.30
C TYR A 43 -7.62 13.69 -13.59
N GLY A 44 -8.94 13.74 -13.46
CA GLY A 44 -9.72 14.98 -13.64
C GLY A 44 -9.40 15.69 -14.98
N ALA A 45 -9.16 16.98 -14.92
CA ALA A 45 -8.81 17.80 -16.09
C ALA A 45 -7.50 17.37 -16.80
N LYS A 46 -6.61 16.63 -16.13
CA LYS A 46 -5.38 16.09 -16.74
C LYS A 46 -5.60 14.85 -17.60
N ALA A 47 -6.79 14.25 -17.59
CA ALA A 47 -7.06 13.02 -18.33
C ALA A 47 -6.84 13.18 -19.85
N THR A 48 -7.29 14.27 -20.45
CA THR A 48 -7.13 14.53 -21.89
C THR A 48 -5.67 14.72 -22.30
N PRO A 49 -4.89 15.63 -21.71
CA PRO A 49 -3.49 15.79 -22.11
C PRO A 49 -2.66 14.52 -21.86
N VAL A 50 -2.89 13.83 -20.73
CA VAL A 50 -2.20 12.57 -20.42
C VAL A 50 -2.61 11.46 -21.40
N GLY A 51 -3.89 11.35 -21.75
CA GLY A 51 -4.38 10.38 -22.73
C GLY A 51 -3.77 10.59 -24.12
N ARG A 52 -3.63 11.84 -24.56
CA ARG A 52 -2.95 12.17 -25.83
C ARG A 52 -1.48 11.76 -25.79
N LEU A 53 -0.78 12.07 -24.69
CA LEU A 53 0.62 11.71 -24.51
C LEU A 53 0.85 10.20 -24.54
N ILE A 54 0.04 9.42 -23.83
CA ILE A 54 0.12 7.96 -23.81
C ILE A 54 -0.06 7.38 -25.22
N ARG A 55 -1.06 7.84 -25.95
CA ARG A 55 -1.32 7.38 -27.32
C ARG A 55 -0.20 7.76 -28.29
N GLU A 56 0.32 8.97 -28.16
CA GLU A 56 1.44 9.43 -28.99
C GLU A 56 2.72 8.64 -28.71
N MET A 57 3.02 8.37 -27.45
CA MET A 57 4.16 7.51 -27.09
C MET A 57 4.01 6.10 -27.64
N ALA A 58 2.81 5.51 -27.58
CA ALA A 58 2.54 4.19 -28.16
C ALA A 58 2.82 4.14 -29.68
N ARG A 59 2.48 5.21 -30.40
CA ARG A 59 2.74 5.35 -31.84
C ARG A 59 4.23 5.50 -32.20
N ARG A 60 5.02 6.09 -31.31
CA ARG A 60 6.46 6.34 -31.54
C ARG A 60 7.32 5.13 -31.25
N ILE A 61 6.80 4.10 -30.61
CA ILE A 61 7.55 2.89 -30.30
C ILE A 61 7.72 2.09 -31.60
N MET A 62 8.94 2.13 -32.14
CA MET A 62 9.34 1.31 -33.27
C MET A 62 9.97 0.01 -32.75
N MET A 63 9.22 -1.08 -32.87
CA MET A 63 9.63 -2.41 -32.42
C MET A 63 9.15 -3.45 -33.43
N PRO A 64 9.93 -4.51 -33.70
CA PRO A 64 9.48 -5.61 -34.55
C PRO A 64 8.18 -6.24 -34.07
N ALA A 65 7.35 -6.73 -35.01
CA ALA A 65 6.03 -7.26 -34.68
C ALA A 65 6.09 -8.45 -33.72
N GLU A 66 7.09 -9.29 -33.83
CA GLU A 66 7.30 -10.46 -32.96
C GLU A 66 7.58 -10.03 -31.52
N GLU A 67 8.46 -9.04 -31.35
CA GLU A 67 8.77 -8.49 -30.02
C GLU A 67 7.54 -7.82 -29.38
N ARG A 68 6.74 -7.11 -30.17
CA ARG A 68 5.47 -6.51 -29.69
C ARG A 68 4.52 -7.56 -29.18
N THR A 69 4.37 -8.67 -29.91
CA THR A 69 3.50 -9.77 -29.54
C THR A 69 3.96 -10.42 -28.25
N ALA A 70 5.27 -10.70 -28.13
CA ALA A 70 5.87 -11.27 -26.93
C ALA A 70 5.66 -10.37 -25.70
N LEU A 71 5.97 -9.06 -25.82
CA LEU A 71 5.74 -8.09 -24.76
C LEU A 71 4.27 -7.94 -24.37
N THR A 72 3.37 -7.96 -25.35
CA THR A 72 1.92 -7.87 -25.07
C THR A 72 1.46 -9.08 -24.26
N PHE A 73 1.93 -10.28 -24.61
CA PHE A 73 1.66 -11.50 -23.87
C PHE A 73 2.24 -11.42 -22.43
N GLU A 74 3.52 -11.07 -22.30
CA GLU A 74 4.17 -10.92 -21.00
C GLU A 74 3.44 -9.91 -20.11
N MET A 75 3.10 -8.74 -20.64
CA MET A 75 2.35 -7.71 -19.91
C MET A 75 0.97 -8.21 -19.50
N SER A 76 0.28 -8.98 -20.32
CA SER A 76 -1.03 -9.53 -19.95
C SER A 76 -0.93 -10.50 -18.78
N VAL A 77 0.07 -11.39 -18.79
CA VAL A 77 0.34 -12.34 -17.69
C VAL A 77 0.68 -11.61 -16.39
N LEU A 78 1.56 -10.61 -16.46
CA LEU A 78 1.94 -9.83 -15.28
C LEU A 78 0.75 -9.05 -14.69
N VAL A 79 -0.06 -8.41 -15.52
CA VAL A 79 -1.25 -7.66 -15.08
C VAL A 79 -2.30 -8.58 -14.48
N GLU A 80 -2.49 -9.78 -15.02
CA GLU A 80 -3.38 -10.79 -14.45
C GLU A 80 -2.87 -11.28 -13.09
N GLY A 81 -1.56 -11.57 -12.99
CA GLY A 81 -0.90 -11.94 -11.73
C GLY A 81 -1.08 -10.88 -10.64
N ILE A 82 -0.85 -9.60 -10.97
CA ILE A 82 -1.09 -8.49 -10.04
C ILE A 82 -2.57 -8.43 -9.63
N GLY A 83 -3.49 -8.61 -10.58
CA GLY A 83 -4.93 -8.61 -10.29
C GLY A 83 -5.34 -9.74 -9.33
N THR A 84 -4.75 -10.91 -9.46
CA THR A 84 -4.97 -12.05 -8.57
C THR A 84 -4.41 -11.78 -7.17
N CYS A 85 -3.21 -11.21 -7.07
CA CYS A 85 -2.63 -10.79 -5.79
C CYS A 85 -3.49 -9.74 -5.10
N ASP A 86 -3.95 -8.71 -5.81
CA ASP A 86 -4.83 -7.69 -5.26
C ASP A 86 -6.16 -8.28 -4.75
N ALA A 87 -6.75 -9.21 -5.48
CA ALA A 87 -7.98 -9.90 -5.05
C ALA A 87 -7.74 -10.71 -3.76
N SER A 88 -6.61 -11.42 -3.68
CA SER A 88 -6.21 -12.20 -2.51
C SER A 88 -5.98 -11.29 -1.29
N LEU A 89 -5.27 -10.18 -1.46
CA LEU A 89 -5.05 -9.19 -0.40
C LEU A 89 -6.37 -8.61 0.11
N ASN A 90 -7.28 -8.22 -0.80
CA ASN A 90 -8.60 -7.73 -0.41
C ASN A 90 -9.42 -8.79 0.35
N GLY A 91 -9.27 -10.06 0.01
CA GLY A 91 -9.88 -11.19 0.73
C GLY A 91 -9.32 -11.32 2.15
N LEU A 92 -8.01 -11.26 2.29
CA LEU A 92 -7.33 -11.29 3.59
C LEU A 92 -7.71 -10.09 4.47
N ASP A 93 -7.75 -8.90 3.92
CA ASP A 93 -8.16 -7.69 4.65
C ASP A 93 -9.58 -7.80 5.21
N LYS A 94 -10.51 -8.35 4.42
CA LYS A 94 -11.89 -8.60 4.87
C LYS A 94 -11.95 -9.62 6.00
N GLU A 95 -11.18 -10.70 5.90
CA GLU A 95 -11.15 -11.75 6.94
C GLU A 95 -10.49 -11.24 8.22
N ILE A 96 -9.40 -10.48 8.13
CA ILE A 96 -8.79 -9.81 9.27
C ILE A 96 -9.81 -8.88 9.94
N ALA A 97 -10.48 -8.04 9.14
CA ALA A 97 -11.48 -7.12 9.66
C ALA A 97 -12.63 -7.85 10.39
N ARG A 98 -13.09 -8.98 9.85
CA ARG A 98 -14.11 -9.83 10.47
C ARG A 98 -13.63 -10.37 11.82
N ARG A 99 -12.42 -10.93 11.88
CA ARG A 99 -11.84 -11.51 13.09
C ARG A 99 -11.60 -10.47 14.17
N VAL A 100 -10.98 -9.34 13.80
CA VAL A 100 -10.71 -8.26 14.76
C VAL A 100 -12.00 -7.67 15.34
N LYS A 101 -13.05 -7.53 14.53
CA LYS A 101 -14.36 -7.08 15.02
C LYS A 101 -15.04 -8.06 15.97
N SER A 102 -14.84 -9.36 15.77
CA SER A 102 -15.41 -10.41 16.62
C SER A 102 -14.64 -10.60 17.94
N ASP A 103 -13.40 -10.12 18.02
CA ASP A 103 -12.57 -10.16 19.22
C ASP A 103 -12.93 -8.97 20.15
N VAL A 104 -13.06 -9.24 21.46
CA VAL A 104 -13.46 -8.22 22.44
C VAL A 104 -12.45 -7.09 22.55
N VAL A 105 -11.16 -7.41 22.51
CA VAL A 105 -10.09 -6.40 22.58
C VAL A 105 -9.92 -5.72 21.23
N GLY A 106 -10.01 -6.49 20.16
CA GLY A 106 -9.96 -5.99 18.79
C GLY A 106 -11.04 -4.95 18.53
N ALA A 107 -12.27 -5.20 18.95
CA ALA A 107 -13.37 -4.25 18.82
C ALA A 107 -13.09 -2.93 19.56
N LYS A 108 -12.50 -2.98 20.75
CA LYS A 108 -12.09 -1.79 21.51
C LYS A 108 -10.95 -1.03 20.82
N LEU A 109 -9.98 -1.74 20.25
CA LEU A 109 -8.88 -1.13 19.50
C LEU A 109 -9.38 -0.40 18.25
N LEU A 110 -10.37 -0.96 17.54
CA LEU A 110 -10.97 -0.31 16.36
C LEU A 110 -11.74 0.98 16.70
N ALA A 111 -12.12 1.20 17.95
CA ALA A 111 -12.73 2.44 18.39
C ALA A 111 -11.72 3.58 18.57
N LEU A 112 -10.42 3.27 18.61
CA LEU A 112 -9.37 4.27 18.74
C LEU A 112 -9.07 4.93 17.38
N PRO A 113 -8.88 6.27 17.35
CA PRO A 113 -8.56 6.96 16.11
C PRO A 113 -7.24 6.45 15.52
N GLY A 114 -7.19 6.29 14.21
CA GLY A 114 -6.00 5.82 13.49
C GLY A 114 -5.78 4.31 13.48
N ILE A 115 -6.53 3.52 14.26
CA ILE A 115 -6.41 2.06 14.26
C ILE A 115 -7.43 1.45 13.32
N GLY A 116 -6.96 1.02 12.14
CA GLY A 116 -7.75 0.24 11.19
C GLY A 116 -7.68 -1.27 11.46
N PRO A 117 -8.47 -2.09 10.74
CA PRO A 117 -8.54 -3.53 10.97
C PRO A 117 -7.19 -4.26 10.90
N VAL A 118 -6.34 -3.92 9.95
CA VAL A 118 -5.03 -4.57 9.78
C VAL A 118 -4.12 -4.27 10.98
N ARG A 119 -4.02 -3.00 11.37
CA ARG A 119 -3.23 -2.59 12.54
C ARG A 119 -3.80 -3.15 13.83
N GLY A 120 -5.13 -3.12 13.99
CA GLY A 120 -5.82 -3.78 15.10
C GLY A 120 -5.52 -5.27 15.16
N GLY A 121 -5.47 -5.96 14.02
CA GLY A 121 -5.07 -7.36 13.91
C GLY A 121 -3.64 -7.61 14.38
N VAL A 122 -2.69 -6.77 13.99
CA VAL A 122 -1.30 -6.84 14.48
C VAL A 122 -1.25 -6.66 16.00
N LEU A 123 -1.92 -5.64 16.54
CA LEU A 123 -1.92 -5.36 17.98
C LEU A 123 -2.55 -6.51 18.77
N VAL A 124 -3.66 -7.06 18.32
CA VAL A 124 -4.31 -8.22 18.94
C VAL A 124 -3.39 -9.43 18.91
N SER A 125 -2.80 -9.75 17.77
CA SER A 125 -1.99 -10.96 17.61
C SER A 125 -0.66 -10.93 18.36
N GLU A 126 -0.07 -9.76 18.51
CA GLU A 126 1.26 -9.60 19.11
C GLU A 126 1.22 -9.25 20.62
N LEU A 127 0.18 -8.54 21.07
CA LEU A 127 -0.02 -8.19 22.49
C LEU A 127 -0.83 -9.23 23.25
N LEU A 128 -1.69 -9.98 22.57
CA LEU A 128 -2.43 -11.09 23.15
C LEU A 128 -1.82 -12.41 22.66
N PRO A 129 -1.14 -13.15 23.49
CA PRO A 129 -1.55 -13.59 24.83
C PRO A 129 -0.96 -12.71 25.93
N VAL A 130 -1.84 -12.19 26.76
CA VAL A 130 -1.55 -11.31 27.91
C VAL A 130 -0.46 -11.89 28.87
N ALA A 131 -0.19 -13.19 28.78
CA ALA A 131 0.88 -13.83 29.54
C ALA A 131 2.30 -13.30 29.23
N ARG A 132 2.49 -12.60 28.11
CA ARG A 132 3.78 -11.98 27.76
C ARG A 132 3.95 -10.57 28.31
N VAL A 133 2.85 -9.91 28.69
CA VAL A 133 2.86 -8.52 29.07
C VAL A 133 1.93 -8.32 30.25
N ALA A 134 2.45 -8.49 31.46
CA ALA A 134 1.65 -8.44 32.69
C ALA A 134 1.37 -7.00 33.16
N THR A 135 2.13 -6.00 32.70
CA THR A 135 1.99 -4.59 33.10
C THR A 135 2.08 -3.65 31.90
N GLU A 136 1.51 -2.44 32.04
CA GLU A 136 1.61 -1.38 31.04
C GLU A 136 3.06 -1.02 30.70
N ALA A 137 3.94 -0.99 31.69
CA ALA A 137 5.37 -0.72 31.50
C ALA A 137 6.05 -1.79 30.64
N GLN A 138 5.71 -3.07 30.85
CA GLN A 138 6.21 -4.16 30.02
C GLN A 138 5.64 -4.05 28.59
N ALA A 139 4.36 -3.69 28.43
CA ALA A 139 3.77 -3.44 27.13
C ALA A 139 4.50 -2.32 26.38
N ALA A 140 4.76 -1.21 27.06
CA ALA A 140 5.45 -0.06 26.49
C ALA A 140 6.89 -0.41 26.09
N THR A 141 7.62 -1.17 26.90
CA THR A 141 8.98 -1.63 26.60
C THR A 141 9.00 -2.62 25.44
N TYR A 142 8.09 -3.61 25.45
CA TYR A 142 7.99 -4.63 24.40
C TYR A 142 7.58 -4.02 23.04
N SER A 143 6.72 -3.02 23.06
CA SER A 143 6.32 -2.28 21.85
C SER A 143 7.34 -1.24 21.37
N GLY A 144 8.38 -0.96 22.18
CA GLY A 144 9.41 0.04 21.83
C GLY A 144 8.97 1.48 21.95
N VAL A 145 7.84 1.76 22.59
CA VAL A 145 7.35 3.13 22.78
C VAL A 145 8.15 3.84 23.88
N THR A 146 8.74 3.09 24.80
CA THR A 146 9.59 3.67 25.85
C THR A 146 11.04 3.64 25.43
N PRO A 147 11.68 4.82 25.21
CA PRO A 147 13.10 4.88 24.92
C PRO A 147 13.90 4.48 26.18
N LEU A 148 14.88 3.62 26.01
CA LEU A 148 15.84 3.31 27.07
C LEU A 148 16.91 4.42 27.07
N GLY A 149 16.91 5.23 28.13
CA GLY A 149 18.00 6.18 28.39
C GLY A 149 19.16 5.47 29.08
N ARG A 150 20.33 5.44 28.50
CA ARG A 150 21.59 5.17 29.22
C ARG A 150 22.11 6.50 29.73
N THR A 151 21.92 6.79 31.01
CA THR A 151 22.62 7.86 31.67
C THR A 151 23.81 7.26 32.41
N SER A 152 25.01 7.44 31.90
CA SER A 152 26.24 7.22 32.64
C SER A 152 26.96 8.54 32.81
N GLY A 153 26.96 9.09 34.02
CA GLY A 153 27.80 10.22 34.41
C GLY A 153 27.44 11.52 33.71
N LYS A 154 28.38 12.18 33.07
CA LYS A 154 28.30 13.54 32.55
C LYS A 154 27.80 13.66 31.08
N THR A 155 27.50 12.57 30.39
CA THR A 155 27.11 12.60 29.00
C THR A 155 25.65 12.16 28.86
N MET A 156 24.79 13.04 28.34
CA MET A 156 23.44 12.65 27.87
C MET A 156 23.65 11.74 26.67
N ASP A 157 23.54 10.43 26.91
CA ASP A 157 23.64 9.46 25.84
C ASP A 157 22.33 9.36 25.07
N ARG A 158 22.43 9.09 23.78
CA ARG A 158 21.28 9.04 22.87
C ARG A 158 20.35 7.90 23.31
N SER A 159 19.06 8.21 23.44
CA SER A 159 18.04 7.17 23.65
C SER A 159 18.05 6.22 22.46
N HIS A 160 18.09 4.92 22.72
CA HIS A 160 18.01 3.87 21.71
C HIS A 160 16.87 2.90 22.05
N LEU A 161 16.39 2.22 21.02
CA LEU A 161 15.39 1.18 21.20
C LEU A 161 16.04 -0.07 21.82
N SER A 162 15.31 -0.76 22.69
CA SER A 162 15.75 -2.05 23.25
C SER A 162 15.92 -3.08 22.12
N GLU A 163 16.91 -3.97 22.26
CA GLU A 163 17.12 -5.06 21.28
C GLU A 163 15.95 -6.04 21.20
N GLY A 164 15.12 -6.12 22.24
CA GLY A 164 13.95 -7.01 22.32
C GLY A 164 12.63 -6.40 21.82
N VAL A 165 12.66 -5.25 21.14
CA VAL A 165 11.44 -4.57 20.68
C VAL A 165 10.73 -5.34 19.56
N ASN A 166 9.42 -5.49 19.69
CA ASN A 166 8.58 -6.01 18.60
C ASN A 166 8.35 -4.92 17.56
N LYS A 167 9.12 -5.00 16.46
CA LYS A 167 9.06 -4.00 15.36
C LYS A 167 7.67 -3.90 14.69
N ARG A 168 6.91 -4.99 14.67
CA ARG A 168 5.55 -4.99 14.08
C ARG A 168 4.57 -4.16 14.90
N ILE A 169 4.65 -4.27 16.22
CA ILE A 169 3.83 -3.43 17.12
C ILE A 169 4.26 -1.97 17.01
N LEU A 170 5.57 -1.70 17.04
CA LEU A 170 6.10 -0.35 16.93
C LEU A 170 5.63 0.33 15.64
N GLU A 171 5.72 -0.36 14.51
CA GLU A 171 5.27 0.14 13.21
C GLU A 171 3.75 0.39 13.21
N ALA A 172 2.95 -0.57 13.72
CA ALA A 172 1.51 -0.42 13.80
C ALA A 172 1.09 0.78 14.67
N LEU A 173 1.76 1.00 15.79
CA LEU A 173 1.49 2.15 16.67
C LEU A 173 1.93 3.47 16.03
N TYR A 174 3.12 3.51 15.41
CA TYR A 174 3.61 4.68 14.70
C TYR A 174 2.66 5.10 13.57
N GLU A 175 2.30 4.18 12.71
CA GLU A 175 1.36 4.45 11.61
C GLU A 175 -0.04 4.86 12.10
N SER A 176 -0.50 4.28 13.23
CA SER A 176 -1.77 4.67 13.85
C SER A 176 -1.72 6.10 14.37
N SER A 177 -0.60 6.49 14.99
CA SER A 177 -0.39 7.85 15.47
C SER A 177 -0.37 8.86 14.32
N VAL A 178 0.34 8.54 13.23
CA VAL A 178 0.35 9.40 12.02
C VAL A 178 -1.04 9.51 11.38
N ALA A 179 -1.82 8.43 11.38
CA ALA A 179 -3.18 8.44 10.84
C ALA A 179 -4.13 9.27 11.72
N SER A 180 -3.99 9.22 13.04
CA SER A 180 -4.85 9.99 13.96
C SER A 180 -4.62 11.50 13.89
N ILE A 181 -3.41 11.95 13.53
CA ILE A 181 -3.11 13.39 13.35
C ILE A 181 -3.76 13.95 12.07
N LYS A 182 -4.05 13.09 11.09
CA LYS A 182 -4.63 13.53 9.81
C LYS A 182 -6.16 13.59 9.79
N HIS A 183 -6.78 13.18 10.87
CA HIS A 183 -8.23 13.19 11.08
C HIS A 183 -8.61 14.07 12.27
#